data_e89232b615571f34d3c2fe1f9aa6909e
#
_entry.id   e89232b615571f34d3c2fe1f9aa6909e
#
_cell.length_a   1.000
_cell.length_b   1.000
_cell.length_c   1.000
_cell.angle_alpha   90.00
_cell.angle_beta   90.00
_cell.angle_gamma   90.00
#
_symmetry.space_group_name_H-M   'P 1'
#
loop_
_entity.id
_entity.type
_entity.pdbx_description
1 polymer ?
#
loop_
_entity_poly.entity_id
_entity_poly.type
_entity_poly.pdbx_seq_one_letter_code
_entity_poly.pdbx_strand_id
1 'polypeptide(L)'
;MTRAASRPVPRRGNQAVVPATVDDLLIEARGGLARLDPAAALRAVRGGAVLIDTRPQWQRRAGGEIAGAIVIERNHLEWRCDPRCPARVAEATDHQVTWVVCCDEGYSSSLAAASLQALGLSNATDVIGGFQAWRAAGLPVTRPATPSRPRPAGPHP
;
A
#
# COMPACT_ATOMS: atom_id res chain seq x y z
N MET A 1 -1.29 43.62 10.08
CA MET A 1 -1.05 42.31 9.46
C MET A 1 0.12 41.66 10.16
N THR A 2 -0.14 40.78 11.14
CA THR A 2 0.90 40.19 12.00
C THR A 2 1.33 38.86 11.37
N ARG A 3 2.58 38.79 10.95
CA ARG A 3 3.22 37.61 10.38
C ARG A 3 3.40 36.58 11.50
N ALA A 4 2.71 35.44 11.41
CA ALA A 4 2.90 34.34 12.32
C ALA A 4 4.32 33.78 12.16
N ALA A 5 5.13 33.86 13.22
CA ALA A 5 6.47 33.28 13.26
C ALA A 5 6.35 31.77 13.31
N SER A 6 6.90 31.09 12.31
CA SER A 6 7.02 29.64 12.28
C SER A 6 7.92 29.19 13.45
N ARG A 7 7.40 28.34 14.33
CA ARG A 7 8.18 27.71 15.40
C ARG A 7 9.26 26.83 14.76
N PRO A 8 10.54 26.96 15.19
CA PRO A 8 11.57 26.09 14.67
C PRO A 8 11.31 24.64 15.12
N VAL A 9 11.40 23.71 14.19
CA VAL A 9 11.38 22.27 14.46
C VAL A 9 12.66 21.95 15.24
N PRO A 10 12.58 21.28 16.41
CA PRO A 10 13.77 20.90 17.16
C PRO A 10 14.64 19.98 16.29
N ARG A 11 15.87 20.40 16.01
CA ARG A 11 16.87 19.54 15.38
C ARG A 11 17.17 18.41 16.37
N ARG A 12 16.89 17.17 15.99
CA ARG A 12 17.38 15.99 16.71
C ARG A 12 18.90 16.11 16.77
N GLY A 13 19.45 16.10 17.97
CA GLY A 13 20.90 16.13 18.20
C GLY A 13 21.56 15.03 17.37
N ASN A 14 22.79 15.28 16.95
CA ASN A 14 23.63 14.38 16.16
C ASN A 14 24.00 13.12 16.97
N GLN A 15 23.01 12.26 17.24
CA GLN A 15 23.28 10.91 17.70
C GLN A 15 23.78 10.11 16.50
N ALA A 16 24.96 9.52 16.64
CA ALA A 16 25.51 8.62 15.62
C ALA A 16 24.44 7.57 15.28
N VAL A 17 23.94 7.62 14.03
CA VAL A 17 22.96 6.64 13.54
C VAL A 17 23.71 5.31 13.43
N VAL A 18 23.36 4.34 14.27
CA VAL A 18 23.84 2.96 14.10
C VAL A 18 23.21 2.43 12.81
N PRO A 19 24.02 1.96 11.84
CA PRO A 19 23.48 1.40 10.61
C PRO A 19 22.54 0.22 10.91
N ALA A 20 21.34 0.25 10.33
CA ALA A 20 20.36 -0.83 10.41
C ALA A 20 20.34 -1.62 9.10
N THR A 21 20.01 -2.89 9.18
CA THR A 21 19.75 -3.73 7.99
C THR A 21 18.30 -3.57 7.55
N VAL A 22 17.98 -4.06 6.34
CA VAL A 22 16.58 -4.12 5.89
C VAL A 22 15.75 -5.06 6.77
N ASP A 23 16.36 -6.08 7.33
CA ASP A 23 15.69 -7.01 8.25
C ASP A 23 15.33 -6.32 9.57
N ASP A 24 16.21 -5.46 10.10
CA ASP A 24 15.90 -4.64 11.27
C ASP A 24 14.68 -3.73 11.02
N LEU A 25 14.62 -3.09 9.84
CA LEU A 25 13.47 -2.26 9.45
C LEU A 25 12.18 -3.08 9.35
N LEU A 26 12.26 -4.31 8.83
CA LEU A 26 11.11 -5.20 8.75
C LEU A 26 10.63 -5.64 10.13
N ILE A 27 11.54 -5.98 11.03
CA ILE A 27 11.22 -6.36 12.41
C ILE A 27 10.50 -5.20 13.11
N GLU A 28 11.05 -3.99 13.01
CA GLU A 28 10.46 -2.78 13.60
C GLU A 28 9.06 -2.51 13.01
N ALA A 29 8.93 -2.49 11.69
CA ALA A 29 7.64 -2.27 11.02
C ALA A 29 6.59 -3.29 11.44
N ARG A 30 6.94 -4.58 11.43
CA ARG A 30 6.03 -5.68 11.77
C ARG A 30 5.63 -5.69 13.24
N GLY A 31 6.44 -5.15 14.12
CA GLY A 31 6.12 -5.03 15.55
C GLY A 31 4.86 -4.24 15.84
N GLY A 32 4.49 -3.30 14.97
CA GLY A 32 3.27 -2.49 15.08
C GLY A 32 2.08 -2.99 14.24
N LEU A 33 2.25 -4.06 13.46
CA LEU A 33 1.23 -4.53 12.52
C LEU A 33 0.49 -5.76 13.06
N ALA A 34 -0.84 -5.73 13.00
CA ALA A 34 -1.67 -6.93 13.14
C ALA A 34 -1.76 -7.66 11.77
N ARG A 35 -0.66 -8.25 11.33
CA ARG A 35 -0.52 -8.85 10.00
C ARG A 35 -1.54 -9.96 9.76
N LEU A 36 -2.06 -10.05 8.54
CA LEU A 36 -3.11 -10.99 8.17
C LEU A 36 -2.57 -12.06 7.21
N ASP A 37 -2.88 -13.33 7.48
CA ASP A 37 -2.75 -14.34 6.45
C ASP A 37 -3.74 -14.08 5.29
N PRO A 38 -3.55 -14.68 4.11
CA PRO A 38 -4.42 -14.41 2.96
C PRO A 38 -5.91 -14.64 3.24
N ALA A 39 -6.28 -15.68 3.97
CA ALA A 39 -7.67 -15.96 4.29
C ALA A 39 -8.27 -14.93 5.25
N ALA A 40 -7.50 -14.50 6.25
CA ALA A 40 -7.89 -13.43 7.17
C ALA A 40 -8.03 -12.09 6.43
N ALA A 41 -7.11 -11.80 5.50
CA ALA A 41 -7.19 -10.61 4.66
C ALA A 41 -8.47 -10.59 3.82
N LEU A 42 -8.82 -11.70 3.18
CA LEU A 42 -10.07 -11.81 2.43
C LEU A 42 -11.30 -11.60 3.32
N ARG A 43 -11.30 -12.16 4.53
CA ARG A 43 -12.40 -11.92 5.50
C ARG A 43 -12.49 -10.46 5.90
N ALA A 44 -11.37 -9.80 6.15
CA ALA A 44 -11.33 -8.38 6.47
C ALA A 44 -11.91 -7.52 5.34
N VAL A 45 -11.55 -7.82 4.09
CA VAL A 45 -12.08 -7.14 2.90
C VAL A 45 -13.60 -7.32 2.78
N ARG A 46 -14.10 -8.53 3.00
CA ARG A 46 -15.54 -8.80 3.04
C ARG A 46 -16.25 -8.07 4.17
N GLY A 47 -15.53 -7.76 5.24
CA GLY A 47 -16.01 -6.95 6.36
C GLY A 47 -15.86 -5.44 6.18
N GLY A 48 -15.38 -4.97 5.02
CA GLY A 48 -15.28 -3.55 4.69
C GLY A 48 -13.86 -2.97 4.66
N ALA A 49 -12.82 -3.76 4.91
CA ALA A 49 -11.43 -3.33 4.72
C ALA A 49 -11.12 -3.10 3.23
N VAL A 50 -10.22 -2.18 2.95
CA VAL A 50 -9.76 -1.87 1.59
C VAL A 50 -8.44 -2.57 1.32
N LEU A 51 -8.42 -3.44 0.32
CA LEU A 51 -7.23 -4.15 -0.12
C LEU A 51 -6.49 -3.33 -1.17
N ILE A 52 -5.20 -3.12 -0.95
CA ILE A 52 -4.33 -2.38 -1.87
C ILE A 52 -3.28 -3.34 -2.45
N ASP A 53 -3.18 -3.37 -3.77
CA ASP A 53 -2.08 -4.03 -4.48
C ASP A 53 -1.00 -3.00 -4.83
N THR A 54 0.16 -3.10 -4.18
CA THR A 54 1.29 -2.18 -4.42
C THR A 54 2.28 -2.67 -5.47
N ARG A 55 2.04 -3.83 -6.07
CA ARG A 55 2.93 -4.40 -7.07
C ARG A 55 3.01 -3.51 -8.32
N PRO A 56 4.20 -3.38 -8.92
CA PRO A 56 4.34 -2.70 -10.19
C PRO A 56 3.59 -3.44 -11.30
N GLN A 57 3.24 -2.72 -12.36
CA GLN A 57 2.41 -3.25 -13.44
C GLN A 57 2.96 -4.54 -14.06
N TRP A 58 4.27 -4.68 -14.20
CA TRP A 58 4.86 -5.87 -14.81
C TRP A 58 4.63 -7.14 -13.97
N GLN A 59 4.66 -7.04 -12.62
CA GLN A 59 4.32 -8.17 -11.75
C GLN A 59 2.84 -8.55 -11.86
N ARG A 60 1.94 -7.56 -11.91
CA ARG A 60 0.50 -7.79 -12.07
C ARG A 60 0.17 -8.42 -13.42
N ARG A 61 0.84 -7.98 -14.50
CA ARG A 61 0.69 -8.60 -15.83
C ARG A 61 1.16 -10.04 -15.87
N ALA A 62 2.25 -10.35 -15.19
CA ALA A 62 2.80 -11.71 -15.16
C ALA A 62 1.97 -12.65 -14.28
N GLY A 63 1.55 -12.21 -13.10
CA GLY A 63 0.91 -13.05 -12.08
C GLY A 63 -0.62 -12.99 -12.05
N GLY A 64 -1.21 -11.97 -12.63
CA GLY A 64 -2.62 -11.64 -12.47
C GLY A 64 -2.86 -10.56 -11.40
N GLU A 65 -4.08 -10.10 -11.28
CA GLU A 65 -4.49 -9.06 -10.34
C GLU A 65 -5.33 -9.65 -9.21
N ILE A 66 -5.21 -9.09 -8.02
CA ILE A 66 -6.02 -9.52 -6.88
C ILE A 66 -7.44 -8.99 -7.07
N ALA A 67 -8.43 -9.87 -7.12
CA ALA A 67 -9.82 -9.47 -7.27
C ALA A 67 -10.27 -8.59 -6.12
N GLY A 68 -10.86 -7.43 -6.44
CA GLY A 68 -11.36 -6.47 -5.46
C GLY A 68 -10.29 -5.56 -4.84
N ALA A 69 -9.01 -5.72 -5.18
CA ALA A 69 -7.98 -4.79 -4.74
C ALA A 69 -7.99 -3.52 -5.58
N ILE A 70 -7.71 -2.39 -4.95
CA ILE A 70 -7.34 -1.18 -5.66
C ILE A 70 -5.83 -1.18 -5.89
N VAL A 71 -5.41 -0.71 -7.06
CA VAL A 71 -4.00 -0.63 -7.41
C VAL A 71 -3.45 0.73 -7.01
N ILE A 72 -2.50 0.73 -6.11
CA ILE A 72 -1.72 1.92 -5.75
C ILE A 72 -0.27 1.51 -5.65
N GLU A 73 0.54 1.87 -6.63
CA GLU A 73 1.96 1.56 -6.59
C GLU A 73 2.63 2.20 -5.36
N ARG A 74 3.66 1.52 -4.83
CA ARG A 74 4.29 1.87 -3.54
C ARG A 74 4.70 3.35 -3.43
N ASN A 75 5.17 3.95 -4.51
CA ASN A 75 5.66 5.32 -4.54
C ASN A 75 4.56 6.41 -4.42
N HIS A 76 3.29 6.03 -4.53
CA HIS A 76 2.14 6.94 -4.40
C HIS A 76 1.27 6.67 -3.17
N LEU A 77 1.59 5.64 -2.39
CA LEU A 77 0.70 5.07 -1.40
C LEU A 77 0.25 6.09 -0.35
N GLU A 78 1.16 6.82 0.25
CA GLU A 78 0.87 7.76 1.32
C GLU A 78 -0.08 8.87 0.86
N TRP A 79 0.18 9.44 -0.32
CA TRP A 79 -0.67 10.50 -0.90
C TRP A 79 -2.06 10.01 -1.26
N ARG A 80 -2.17 8.75 -1.65
CA ARG A 80 -3.45 8.16 -2.06
C ARG A 80 -4.29 7.70 -0.87
N CYS A 81 -3.69 7.41 0.27
CA CYS A 81 -4.35 6.93 1.47
C CYS A 81 -4.61 8.01 2.53
N ASP A 82 -3.90 9.16 2.50
CA ASP A 82 -4.16 10.26 3.45
C ASP A 82 -5.51 10.92 3.15
N PRO A 83 -6.50 10.85 4.07
CA PRO A 83 -7.83 11.43 3.84
C PRO A 83 -7.82 12.95 3.69
N ARG A 84 -6.73 13.61 4.09
CA ARG A 84 -6.55 15.07 3.95
C ARG A 84 -5.84 15.48 2.66
N CYS A 85 -5.31 14.50 1.90
CA CYS A 85 -4.61 14.79 0.67
C CYS A 85 -5.59 14.99 -0.50
N PRO A 86 -5.44 16.06 -1.33
CA PRO A 86 -6.28 16.26 -2.51
C PRO A 86 -6.16 15.11 -3.54
N ALA A 87 -5.02 14.38 -3.54
CA ALA A 87 -4.77 13.25 -4.44
C ALA A 87 -5.28 11.91 -3.90
N ARG A 88 -6.00 11.89 -2.76
CA ARG A 88 -6.50 10.65 -2.16
C ARG A 88 -7.42 9.87 -3.09
N VAL A 89 -7.49 8.55 -2.87
CA VAL A 89 -8.53 7.71 -3.48
C VAL A 89 -9.88 7.94 -2.77
N ALA A 90 -10.97 7.58 -3.45
CA ALA A 90 -12.31 7.76 -2.89
C ALA A 90 -12.52 7.00 -1.57
N GLU A 91 -11.87 5.85 -1.41
CA GLU A 91 -11.91 5.00 -0.23
C GLU A 91 -11.21 5.62 0.98
N ALA A 92 -10.34 6.60 0.79
CA ALA A 92 -9.66 7.33 1.88
C ALA A 92 -10.60 8.37 2.52
N THR A 93 -11.65 7.91 3.18
CA THR A 93 -12.72 8.75 3.75
C THR A 93 -12.28 9.40 5.06
N ASP A 94 -11.59 8.67 5.91
CA ASP A 94 -11.13 9.11 7.23
C ASP A 94 -9.97 8.25 7.74
N HIS A 95 -9.50 8.51 8.98
CA HIS A 95 -8.40 7.77 9.60
C HIS A 95 -8.79 6.39 10.15
N GLN A 96 -10.06 6.01 10.12
CA GLN A 96 -10.55 4.72 10.63
C GLN A 96 -10.60 3.63 9.57
N VAL A 97 -10.36 3.98 8.30
CA VAL A 97 -10.31 3.00 7.21
C VAL A 97 -9.27 1.91 7.52
N THR A 98 -9.68 0.65 7.40
CA THR A 98 -8.76 -0.49 7.52
C THR A 98 -8.12 -0.74 6.17
N TRP A 99 -6.84 -0.41 6.07
CA TRP A 99 -6.04 -0.64 4.87
C TRP A 99 -5.28 -1.95 4.98
N VAL A 100 -5.47 -2.84 4.02
CA VAL A 100 -4.73 -4.11 3.92
C VAL A 100 -3.82 -4.03 2.70
N VAL A 101 -2.52 -3.89 2.94
CA VAL A 101 -1.52 -3.69 1.88
C VAL A 101 -0.96 -5.05 1.44
N CYS A 102 -0.91 -5.28 0.14
CA CYS A 102 -0.34 -6.48 -0.46
C CYS A 102 0.75 -6.10 -1.46
N CYS A 103 1.91 -6.71 -1.34
CA CYS A 103 2.97 -6.71 -2.36
C CYS A 103 3.15 -8.12 -2.92
N ASP A 104 4.26 -8.41 -3.60
CA ASP A 104 4.42 -9.73 -4.21
C ASP A 104 4.68 -10.83 -3.18
N GLU A 105 5.60 -10.62 -2.23
CA GLU A 105 6.05 -11.64 -1.28
C GLU A 105 5.84 -11.27 0.21
N GLY A 106 5.25 -10.12 0.49
CA GLY A 106 4.94 -9.70 1.87
C GLY A 106 6.10 -9.04 2.62
N TYR A 107 7.08 -8.48 1.93
CA TYR A 107 8.20 -7.72 2.52
C TYR A 107 7.93 -6.21 2.46
N SER A 108 7.89 -5.62 1.29
CA SER A 108 7.70 -4.18 1.13
C SER A 108 6.33 -3.70 1.64
N SER A 109 5.33 -4.56 1.64
CA SER A 109 4.01 -4.25 2.19
C SER A 109 4.04 -3.98 3.70
N SER A 110 4.93 -4.64 4.45
CA SER A 110 5.10 -4.36 5.88
C SER A 110 5.63 -2.95 6.12
N LEU A 111 6.65 -2.52 5.36
CA LEU A 111 7.17 -1.15 5.42
C LEU A 111 6.11 -0.13 4.99
N ALA A 112 5.34 -0.46 3.94
CA ALA A 112 4.26 0.37 3.44
C ALA A 112 3.15 0.56 4.48
N ALA A 113 2.69 -0.50 5.13
CA ALA A 113 1.67 -0.42 6.17
C ALA A 113 2.15 0.37 7.39
N ALA A 114 3.41 0.19 7.80
CA ALA A 114 4.01 0.99 8.88
C ALA A 114 4.08 2.48 8.53
N SER A 115 4.37 2.82 7.27
CA SER A 115 4.33 4.19 6.77
C SER A 115 2.93 4.81 6.86
N LEU A 116 1.89 4.03 6.54
CA LEU A 116 0.50 4.48 6.71
C LEU A 116 0.15 4.68 8.19
N GLN A 117 0.59 3.81 9.08
CA GLN A 117 0.40 4.00 10.52
C GLN A 117 1.06 5.28 11.03
N ALA A 118 2.24 5.63 10.50
CA ALA A 118 2.92 6.89 10.83
C ALA A 118 2.12 8.15 10.41
N LEU A 119 1.21 8.03 9.43
CA LEU A 119 0.24 9.07 9.07
C LEU A 119 -0.99 9.12 9.98
N GLY A 120 -1.08 8.25 10.98
CA GLY A 120 -2.24 8.13 11.86
C GLY A 120 -3.33 7.18 11.34
N LEU A 121 -3.05 6.43 10.26
CA LEU A 121 -3.93 5.39 9.74
C LEU A 121 -3.68 4.09 10.53
N SER A 122 -4.07 4.09 11.80
CA SER A 122 -3.69 3.06 12.78
C SER A 122 -4.21 1.65 12.45
N ASN A 123 -5.24 1.53 11.62
CA ASN A 123 -5.80 0.26 11.18
C ASN A 123 -5.12 -0.30 9.93
N ALA A 124 -4.01 0.30 9.47
CA ALA A 124 -3.25 -0.22 8.35
C ALA A 124 -2.48 -1.48 8.74
N THR A 125 -2.52 -2.48 7.89
CA THR A 125 -1.80 -3.74 8.03
C THR A 125 -1.42 -4.30 6.66
N ASP A 126 -0.81 -5.50 6.61
CA ASP A 126 -0.41 -6.12 5.36
C ASP A 126 -0.71 -7.63 5.31
N VAL A 127 -0.58 -8.19 4.12
CA VAL A 127 -0.79 -9.63 3.86
C VAL A 127 0.52 -10.39 4.02
N ILE A 128 0.54 -11.35 4.94
CA ILE A 128 1.68 -12.27 5.12
C ILE A 128 1.89 -13.07 3.83
N GLY A 129 3.12 -13.06 3.32
CA GLY A 129 3.49 -13.76 2.09
C GLY A 129 2.98 -13.11 0.80
N GLY A 130 2.25 -12.01 0.88
CA GLY A 130 1.82 -11.21 -0.25
C GLY A 130 0.98 -11.94 -1.29
N PHE A 131 1.08 -11.50 -2.54
CA PHE A 131 0.35 -12.08 -3.67
C PHE A 131 0.69 -13.56 -3.90
N GLN A 132 1.93 -13.97 -3.68
CA GLN A 132 2.33 -15.37 -3.86
C GLN A 132 1.56 -16.29 -2.89
N ALA A 133 1.45 -15.88 -1.62
CA ALA A 133 0.65 -16.61 -0.63
C ALA A 133 -0.86 -16.54 -0.92
N TRP A 134 -1.36 -15.40 -1.39
CA TRP A 134 -2.75 -15.23 -1.82
C TRP A 134 -3.12 -16.21 -2.93
N ARG A 135 -2.29 -16.29 -3.95
CA ARG A 135 -2.48 -17.22 -5.07
C ARG A 135 -2.35 -18.68 -4.65
N ALA A 136 -1.34 -19.00 -3.83
CA ALA A 136 -1.14 -20.37 -3.30
C ALA A 136 -2.32 -20.86 -2.46
N ALA A 137 -3.01 -19.94 -1.76
CA ALA A 137 -4.23 -20.23 -1.01
C ALA A 137 -5.48 -20.39 -1.91
N GLY A 138 -5.35 -20.29 -3.22
CA GLY A 138 -6.47 -20.40 -4.17
C GLY A 138 -7.47 -19.25 -4.10
N LEU A 139 -7.07 -18.09 -3.57
CA LEU A 139 -7.96 -16.93 -3.45
C LEU A 139 -8.13 -16.21 -4.80
N PRO A 140 -9.20 -15.40 -4.96
CA PRO A 140 -9.58 -14.84 -6.25
C PRO A 140 -8.49 -13.97 -6.89
N VAL A 141 -8.08 -14.37 -8.09
CA VAL A 141 -7.13 -13.66 -8.96
C VAL A 141 -7.78 -13.50 -10.33
N THR A 142 -7.71 -12.30 -10.90
CA THR A 142 -8.21 -12.00 -12.24
C THR A 142 -7.04 -11.86 -13.21
N ARG A 143 -7.28 -12.13 -14.50
CA ARG A 143 -6.30 -11.77 -15.52
C ARG A 143 -6.30 -10.26 -15.71
N PRO A 144 -5.11 -9.62 -15.87
CA PRO A 144 -5.08 -8.22 -16.22
C PRO A 144 -5.85 -7.99 -17.52
N ALA A 145 -6.58 -6.88 -17.60
CA ALA A 145 -7.20 -6.48 -18.84
C ALA A 145 -6.12 -6.37 -19.92
N THR A 146 -6.27 -7.11 -20.99
CA THR A 146 -5.38 -6.95 -22.15
C THR A 146 -5.52 -5.51 -22.63
N PRO A 147 -4.45 -4.72 -22.72
CA PRO A 147 -4.56 -3.37 -23.24
C PRO A 147 -5.17 -3.48 -24.65
N SER A 148 -6.29 -2.81 -24.87
CA SER A 148 -6.88 -2.70 -26.18
C SER A 148 -5.81 -2.16 -27.12
N ARG A 149 -5.50 -2.92 -28.16
CA ARG A 149 -4.53 -2.50 -29.19
C ARG A 149 -4.95 -1.11 -29.67
N PRO A 150 -4.03 -0.13 -29.72
CA PRO A 150 -4.36 1.18 -30.27
C PRO A 150 -4.99 0.95 -31.65
N ARG A 151 -6.17 1.53 -31.90
CA ARG A 151 -6.71 1.54 -33.26
C ARG A 151 -5.67 2.18 -34.17
N PRO A 152 -5.32 1.55 -35.31
CA PRO A 152 -4.45 2.21 -36.26
C PRO A 152 -5.08 3.56 -36.60
N ALA A 153 -4.28 4.63 -36.55
CA ALA A 153 -4.72 5.93 -37.00
C ALA A 153 -5.20 5.77 -38.45
N GLY A 154 -6.45 6.15 -38.69
CA GLY A 154 -6.98 6.15 -40.06
C GLY A 154 -6.14 7.10 -40.91
N PRO A 155 -6.11 6.90 -42.25
CA PRO A 155 -5.36 7.78 -43.11
C PRO A 155 -5.87 9.21 -42.92
N HIS A 156 -4.93 10.12 -42.66
CA HIS A 156 -5.23 11.54 -42.68
C HIS A 156 -5.69 11.95 -44.11
N PRO A 157 -6.67 12.85 -44.22
CA PRO A 157 -7.08 13.41 -45.49
C PRO A 157 -5.97 14.25 -46.10
#